data_5744e46e49334ebbd2b377fe35068971
#
_entry.id   5744e46e49334ebbd2b377fe35068971
#
_cell.length_a   1.000
_cell.length_b   1.000
_cell.length_c   1.000
_cell.angle_alpha   90.00
_cell.angle_beta   90.00
_cell.angle_gamma   90.00
#
_symmetry.space_group_name_H-M   'P 1'
#
loop_
_entity.id
_entity.type
_entity.pdbx_description
1 polymer ?
#
loop_
_entity_poly.entity_id
_entity_poly.type
_entity_poly.pdbx_seq_one_letter_code
_entity_poly.pdbx_strand_id
1 'polypeptide(L)'
;MQSDAIKTQIGGLVLEEDRVVHDAGYERFEVALLEDVDGVQVLHRHYPVWLVVGVLLGLACVGLGYVSGVTGSSAMLWGPLVGGVLFVICLSGYFLSREAQVTVHAGNLGMRSAISFKELTAARKFAQAVVSQKRMILKEKEPELEQKGW
;
A
#
# COMPACT_ATOMS: atom_id res chain seq x y z
N MET A 1 2.88 -34.02 -16.78
CA MET A 1 2.73 -33.39 -15.47
C MET A 1 2.74 -31.88 -15.72
N GLN A 2 1.57 -31.27 -15.79
CA GLN A 2 1.47 -29.80 -15.87
C GLN A 2 1.87 -29.26 -14.49
N SER A 3 2.98 -28.54 -14.45
CA SER A 3 3.37 -27.75 -13.29
C SER A 3 2.30 -26.68 -13.14
N ASP A 4 1.46 -26.77 -12.09
CA ASP A 4 0.60 -25.69 -11.66
C ASP A 4 1.52 -24.54 -11.22
N ALA A 5 1.89 -23.71 -12.20
CA ALA A 5 2.60 -22.47 -11.94
C ALA A 5 1.72 -21.66 -10.99
N ILE A 6 2.13 -21.54 -9.75
CA ILE A 6 1.45 -20.77 -8.71
C ILE A 6 1.47 -19.32 -9.19
N LYS A 7 0.43 -18.92 -9.92
CA LYS A 7 0.22 -17.51 -10.29
C LYS A 7 -0.02 -16.74 -9.01
N THR A 8 1.02 -16.15 -8.48
CA THR A 8 0.89 -15.27 -7.33
C THR A 8 0.51 -13.89 -7.86
N GLN A 9 -0.73 -13.50 -7.61
CA GLN A 9 -1.27 -12.22 -8.05
C GLN A 9 -1.58 -11.34 -6.85
N ILE A 10 -1.29 -10.03 -6.97
CA ILE A 10 -1.70 -9.02 -6.01
C ILE A 10 -2.03 -7.70 -6.69
N GLY A 11 -3.25 -7.20 -6.46
CA GLY A 11 -3.76 -6.06 -7.21
C GLY A 11 -3.69 -6.33 -8.72
N GLY A 12 -3.05 -5.43 -9.48
CA GLY A 12 -2.76 -5.60 -10.90
C GLY A 12 -1.43 -6.28 -11.22
N LEU A 13 -0.66 -6.72 -10.19
CA LEU A 13 0.63 -7.36 -10.40
C LEU A 13 0.48 -8.88 -10.44
N VAL A 14 1.01 -9.51 -11.45
CA VAL A 14 1.01 -10.98 -11.64
C VAL A 14 2.47 -11.44 -11.78
N LEU A 15 2.85 -12.42 -10.96
CA LEU A 15 4.14 -13.08 -11.06
C LEU A 15 4.00 -14.28 -12.01
N GLU A 16 4.76 -14.27 -13.09
CA GLU A 16 4.93 -15.39 -14.02
C GLU A 16 6.32 -16.03 -13.81
N GLU A 17 6.64 -17.07 -14.57
CA GLU A 17 7.86 -17.86 -14.37
C GLU A 17 9.15 -17.02 -14.49
N ASP A 18 9.19 -16.07 -15.42
CA ASP A 18 10.39 -15.29 -15.77
C ASP A 18 10.18 -13.78 -15.67
N ARG A 19 8.95 -13.33 -15.37
CA ARG A 19 8.59 -11.91 -15.41
C ARG A 19 7.52 -11.53 -14.41
N VAL A 20 7.47 -10.24 -14.12
CA VAL A 20 6.36 -9.60 -13.41
C VAL A 20 5.57 -8.79 -14.43
N VAL A 21 4.27 -9.02 -14.47
CA VAL A 21 3.34 -8.33 -15.35
C VAL A 21 2.47 -7.42 -14.49
N HIS A 22 2.36 -6.17 -14.90
CA HIS A 22 1.44 -5.22 -14.30
C HIS A 22 0.32 -4.91 -15.31
N ASP A 23 -0.87 -5.38 -15.02
CA ASP A 23 -2.08 -5.10 -15.77
C ASP A 23 -2.96 -4.13 -14.98
N ALA A 24 -2.90 -2.86 -15.33
CA ALA A 24 -3.72 -1.79 -14.76
C ALA A 24 -4.97 -1.51 -15.62
N GLY A 25 -5.39 -2.46 -16.43
CA GLY A 25 -6.52 -2.33 -17.34
C GLY A 25 -6.12 -1.66 -18.66
N TYR A 26 -7.07 -0.97 -19.28
CA TYR A 26 -6.91 -0.43 -20.65
C TYR A 26 -5.80 0.63 -20.81
N GLU A 27 -5.30 1.21 -19.72
CA GLU A 27 -4.40 2.36 -19.81
C GLU A 27 -2.93 2.02 -19.65
N ARG A 28 -2.59 0.92 -18.98
CA ARG A 28 -1.20 0.63 -18.63
C ARG A 28 -0.92 -0.85 -18.51
N PHE A 29 -0.08 -1.34 -19.40
CA PHE A 29 0.45 -2.70 -19.36
C PHE A 29 1.97 -2.62 -19.31
N GLU A 30 2.56 -3.12 -18.24
CA GLU A 30 4.01 -3.09 -18.03
C GLU A 30 4.49 -4.51 -17.75
N VAL A 31 5.62 -4.87 -18.33
CA VAL A 31 6.27 -6.16 -18.12
C VAL A 31 7.72 -5.93 -17.75
N ALA A 32 8.19 -6.55 -16.68
CA ALA A 32 9.59 -6.58 -16.32
C ALA A 32 10.07 -8.01 -16.16
N LEU A 33 11.24 -8.31 -16.75
CA LEU A 33 11.90 -9.59 -16.53
C LEU A 33 12.38 -9.66 -15.07
N LEU A 34 12.28 -10.84 -14.46
CA LEU A 34 12.71 -11.04 -13.08
C LEU A 34 14.19 -10.77 -12.85
N GLU A 35 15.00 -10.93 -13.89
CA GLU A 35 16.43 -10.58 -13.87
C GLU A 35 16.65 -9.09 -13.60
N ASP A 36 15.84 -8.24 -14.24
CA ASP A 36 15.96 -6.79 -14.20
C ASP A 36 15.29 -6.20 -12.95
N VAL A 37 14.55 -7.01 -12.17
CA VAL A 37 13.91 -6.54 -10.94
C VAL A 37 14.95 -6.25 -9.87
N ASP A 38 15.15 -4.98 -9.54
CA ASP A 38 16.10 -4.54 -8.51
C ASP A 38 15.55 -4.76 -7.10
N GLY A 39 14.24 -4.63 -6.95
CA GLY A 39 13.61 -4.82 -5.65
C GLY A 39 12.10 -4.70 -5.67
N VAL A 40 11.50 -5.24 -4.62
CA VAL A 40 10.07 -5.11 -4.35
C VAL A 40 9.88 -4.41 -3.02
N GLN A 41 9.15 -3.32 -3.02
CA GLN A 41 8.85 -2.54 -1.83
C GLN A 41 7.36 -2.59 -1.54
N VAL A 42 7.02 -2.85 -0.29
CA VAL A 42 5.66 -2.75 0.22
C VAL A 42 5.59 -1.51 1.10
N LEU A 43 4.99 -0.45 0.59
CA LEU A 43 4.91 0.83 1.25
C LEU A 43 3.55 1.02 1.90
N HIS A 44 3.57 1.51 3.12
CA HIS A 44 2.39 1.97 3.83
C HIS A 44 2.28 3.48 3.64
N ARG A 45 1.19 3.91 3.05
CA ARG A 45 0.90 5.33 2.93
C ARG A 45 -0.15 5.71 3.98
N HIS A 46 0.24 6.57 4.89
CA HIS A 46 -0.67 7.18 5.84
C HIS A 46 -0.89 8.64 5.44
N TYR A 47 -2.12 9.07 5.49
CA TYR A 47 -2.44 10.49 5.34
C TYR A 47 -2.64 11.09 6.74
N PRO A 48 -1.56 11.59 7.36
CA PRO A 48 -1.61 12.10 8.73
C PRO A 48 -2.50 13.35 8.85
N VAL A 49 -2.81 14.01 7.72
CA VAL A 49 -3.65 15.20 7.67
C VAL A 49 -5.01 14.96 8.32
N TRP A 50 -5.67 13.84 8.05
CA TRP A 50 -6.96 13.51 8.66
C TRP A 50 -6.88 13.36 10.18
N LEU A 51 -5.78 12.81 10.66
CA LEU A 51 -5.55 12.66 12.09
C LEU A 51 -5.29 14.02 12.76
N VAL A 52 -4.47 14.87 12.14
CA VAL A 52 -4.19 16.22 12.64
C VAL A 52 -5.47 17.06 12.69
N VAL A 53 -6.24 17.07 11.61
CA VAL A 53 -7.52 17.78 11.55
C VAL A 53 -8.50 17.24 12.60
N GLY A 54 -8.59 15.92 12.76
CA GLY A 54 -9.42 15.31 13.78
C GLY A 54 -9.04 15.73 15.20
N VAL A 55 -7.74 15.72 15.53
CA VAL A 55 -7.25 16.15 16.86
C VAL A 55 -7.56 17.62 17.12
N LEU A 56 -7.33 18.51 16.14
CA LEU A 56 -7.63 19.94 16.28
C LEU A 56 -9.13 20.18 16.50
N LEU A 57 -9.99 19.48 15.76
CA LEU A 57 -11.44 19.53 15.96
C LEU A 57 -11.84 19.01 17.34
N GLY A 58 -11.25 17.90 17.78
CA GLY A 58 -11.51 17.36 19.12
C GLY A 58 -11.15 18.35 20.23
N LEU A 59 -9.99 18.99 20.15
CA LEU A 59 -9.56 20.02 21.10
C LEU A 59 -10.49 21.24 21.09
N ALA A 60 -10.90 21.69 19.89
CA ALA A 60 -11.86 22.78 19.76
C ALA A 60 -13.22 22.45 20.41
N CYS A 61 -13.69 21.19 20.24
CA CYS A 61 -14.93 20.74 20.87
C CYS A 61 -14.86 20.74 22.40
N VAL A 62 -13.74 20.29 22.96
CA VAL A 62 -13.52 20.31 24.42
C VAL A 62 -13.50 21.74 24.93
N GLY A 63 -12.80 22.64 24.23
CA GLY A 63 -12.75 24.06 24.57
C GLY A 63 -14.14 24.72 24.54
N LEU A 64 -14.91 24.50 23.48
CA LEU A 64 -16.28 25.03 23.35
C LEU A 64 -17.20 24.43 24.41
N GLY A 65 -17.08 23.14 24.71
CA GLY A 65 -17.84 22.48 25.76
C GLY A 65 -17.56 23.07 27.15
N TYR A 66 -16.30 23.35 27.46
CA TYR A 66 -15.91 24.01 28.69
C TYR A 66 -16.51 25.42 28.80
N VAL A 67 -16.40 26.25 27.77
CA VAL A 67 -16.96 27.61 27.73
C VAL A 67 -18.47 27.58 27.86
N SER A 68 -19.18 26.64 27.22
CA SER A 68 -20.64 26.52 27.34
C SER A 68 -21.08 26.14 28.74
N GLY A 69 -20.30 25.27 29.40
CA GLY A 69 -20.56 24.88 30.81
C GLY A 69 -20.42 26.07 31.79
N VAL A 70 -19.44 26.94 31.55
CA VAL A 70 -19.19 28.13 32.38
C VAL A 70 -20.21 29.24 32.13
N THR A 71 -20.63 29.43 30.88
CA THR A 71 -21.53 30.53 30.49
C THR A 71 -23.02 30.18 30.62
N GLY A 72 -23.36 28.90 30.79
CA GLY A 72 -24.74 28.44 30.88
C GLY A 72 -25.58 28.61 29.61
N SER A 73 -24.95 28.91 28.47
CA SER A 73 -25.63 29.17 27.21
C SER A 73 -26.01 27.88 26.50
N SER A 74 -27.31 27.61 26.40
CA SER A 74 -27.84 26.44 25.66
C SER A 74 -27.51 26.44 24.16
N ALA A 75 -27.36 27.61 23.56
CA ALA A 75 -26.99 27.75 22.14
C ALA A 75 -25.58 27.20 21.87
N MET A 76 -24.68 27.23 22.84
CA MET A 76 -23.31 26.70 22.73
C MET A 76 -23.21 25.18 22.83
N LEU A 77 -24.27 24.48 23.23
CA LEU A 77 -24.27 23.00 23.29
C LEU A 77 -24.19 22.34 21.91
N TRP A 78 -24.65 23.00 20.87
CA TRP A 78 -24.60 22.50 19.51
C TRP A 78 -23.16 22.44 18.96
N GLY A 79 -22.27 23.32 19.39
CA GLY A 79 -20.88 23.35 18.97
C GLY A 79 -20.13 22.02 19.26
N PRO A 80 -20.09 21.55 20.51
CA PRO A 80 -19.48 20.26 20.87
C PRO A 80 -20.11 19.07 20.17
N LEU A 81 -21.44 19.08 19.95
CA LEU A 81 -22.13 17.97 19.28
C LEU A 81 -21.74 17.88 17.80
N VAL A 82 -21.80 19.01 17.07
CA VAL A 82 -21.39 19.06 15.66
C VAL A 82 -19.91 18.73 15.51
N GLY A 83 -19.06 19.29 16.35
CA GLY A 83 -17.64 19.01 16.34
C GLY A 83 -17.31 17.55 16.67
N GLY A 84 -18.05 16.93 17.59
CA GLY A 84 -17.92 15.50 17.91
C GLY A 84 -18.25 14.62 16.69
N VAL A 85 -19.30 14.95 15.95
CA VAL A 85 -19.67 14.26 14.70
C VAL A 85 -18.55 14.41 13.66
N LEU A 86 -18.05 15.63 13.46
CA LEU A 86 -16.96 15.89 12.53
C LEU A 86 -15.66 15.16 12.93
N PHE A 87 -15.35 15.08 14.22
CA PHE A 87 -14.23 14.31 14.72
C PHE A 87 -14.34 12.82 14.35
N VAL A 88 -15.52 12.22 14.55
CA VAL A 88 -15.78 10.82 14.19
C VAL A 88 -15.64 10.61 12.70
N ILE A 89 -16.12 11.56 11.86
CA ILE A 89 -15.97 11.51 10.40
C ILE A 89 -14.49 11.57 10.01
N CYS A 90 -13.70 12.48 10.59
CA CYS A 90 -12.27 12.58 10.34
C CYS A 90 -11.52 11.31 10.76
N LEU A 91 -11.86 10.75 11.91
CA LEU A 91 -11.27 9.51 12.41
C LEU A 91 -11.59 8.34 11.46
N SER A 92 -12.84 8.23 11.03
CA SER A 92 -13.27 7.22 10.05
C SER A 92 -12.54 7.39 8.72
N GLY A 93 -12.44 8.64 8.22
CA GLY A 93 -11.67 8.98 7.04
C GLY A 93 -10.20 8.57 7.15
N TYR A 94 -9.57 8.79 8.31
CA TYR A 94 -8.19 8.34 8.56
C TYR A 94 -8.04 6.82 8.46
N PHE A 95 -8.96 6.06 9.04
CA PHE A 95 -8.91 4.60 8.97
C PHE A 95 -9.19 4.05 7.57
N LEU A 96 -10.10 4.68 6.83
CA LEU A 96 -10.45 4.29 5.46
C LEU A 96 -9.40 4.69 4.43
N SER A 97 -8.64 5.78 4.67
CA SER A 97 -7.60 6.28 3.78
C SER A 97 -6.25 5.55 3.90
N ARG A 98 -6.19 4.48 4.68
CA ARG A 98 -4.99 3.64 4.78
C ARG A 98 -4.85 2.80 3.52
N GLU A 99 -3.96 3.23 2.64
CA GLU A 99 -3.61 2.50 1.44
C GLU A 99 -2.25 1.82 1.62
N ALA A 100 -2.15 0.59 1.17
CA ALA A 100 -0.88 -0.07 0.98
C ALA A 100 -0.55 -0.08 -0.51
N GLN A 101 0.71 0.09 -0.85
CA GLN A 101 1.18 0.11 -2.22
C GLN A 101 2.33 -0.88 -2.36
N VAL A 102 2.24 -1.73 -3.37
CA VAL A 102 3.35 -2.57 -3.80
C VAL A 102 4.03 -1.89 -4.97
N THR A 103 5.33 -1.70 -4.86
CA THR A 103 6.15 -1.14 -5.95
C THR A 103 7.21 -2.16 -6.30
N VAL A 104 7.26 -2.54 -7.57
CA VAL A 104 8.31 -3.37 -8.17
C VAL A 104 9.23 -2.45 -8.97
N HIS A 105 10.50 -2.42 -8.63
CA HIS A 105 11.52 -1.66 -9.34
C HIS A 105 12.29 -2.57 -10.26
N ALA A 106 12.35 -2.21 -11.54
CA ALA A 106 13.13 -2.90 -12.57
C ALA A 106 13.86 -1.85 -13.41
N GLY A 107 15.13 -1.61 -13.11
CA GLY A 107 15.91 -0.54 -13.73
C GLY A 107 15.20 0.82 -13.59
N ASN A 108 14.85 1.43 -14.73
CA ASN A 108 14.13 2.71 -14.75
C ASN A 108 12.59 2.58 -14.67
N LEU A 109 12.07 1.36 -14.66
CA LEU A 109 10.65 1.09 -14.56
C LEU A 109 10.23 0.92 -13.11
N GLY A 110 9.16 1.59 -12.71
CA GLY A 110 8.56 1.45 -11.38
C GLY A 110 7.09 1.07 -11.51
N MET A 111 6.79 -0.22 -11.43
CA MET A 111 5.42 -0.73 -11.43
C MET A 111 4.82 -0.52 -10.05
N ARG A 112 3.66 0.15 -9.99
CA ARG A 112 3.00 0.45 -8.72
C ARG A 112 1.57 -0.05 -8.75
N SER A 113 1.22 -0.85 -7.76
CA SER A 113 -0.15 -1.30 -7.57
C SER A 113 -0.64 -0.92 -6.18
N ALA A 114 -1.79 -0.24 -6.13
CA ALA A 114 -2.49 0.02 -4.89
C ALA A 114 -3.21 -1.26 -4.44
N ILE A 115 -3.09 -1.58 -3.17
CA ILE A 115 -3.70 -2.77 -2.57
C ILE A 115 -4.47 -2.39 -1.31
N SER A 116 -5.48 -3.18 -0.98
CA SER A 116 -6.20 -3.03 0.28
C SER A 116 -5.28 -3.38 1.46
N PHE A 117 -5.48 -2.70 2.58
CA PHE A 117 -4.77 -3.00 3.83
C PHE A 117 -4.93 -4.47 4.26
N LYS A 118 -6.07 -5.08 3.95
CA LYS A 118 -6.34 -6.50 4.23
C LYS A 118 -5.41 -7.45 3.46
N GLU A 119 -4.89 -7.01 2.32
CA GLU A 119 -4.03 -7.78 1.43
C GLU A 119 -2.54 -7.65 1.75
N LEU A 120 -2.19 -6.94 2.81
CA LEU A 120 -0.78 -6.69 3.17
C LEU A 120 0.02 -7.98 3.36
N THR A 121 -0.60 -8.99 3.97
CA THR A 121 0.03 -10.29 4.16
C THR A 121 0.27 -10.99 2.82
N ALA A 122 -0.68 -10.88 1.88
CA ALA A 122 -0.53 -11.38 0.52
C ALA A 122 0.57 -10.62 -0.24
N ALA A 123 0.66 -9.29 -0.05
CA ALA A 123 1.72 -8.47 -0.62
C ALA A 123 3.12 -8.89 -0.17
N ARG A 124 3.28 -9.20 1.12
CA ARG A 124 4.56 -9.71 1.65
C ARG A 124 4.91 -11.07 1.05
N LYS A 125 3.94 -11.97 0.93
CA LYS A 125 4.14 -13.27 0.28
C LYS A 125 4.52 -13.10 -1.19
N PHE A 126 3.87 -12.18 -1.91
CA PHE A 126 4.20 -11.85 -3.29
C PHE A 126 5.65 -11.36 -3.40
N ALA A 127 6.05 -10.38 -2.56
CA ALA A 127 7.41 -9.88 -2.56
C ALA A 127 8.45 -10.98 -2.27
N GLN A 128 8.17 -11.88 -1.34
CA GLN A 128 9.02 -13.03 -1.06
C GLN A 128 9.09 -13.99 -2.25
N ALA A 129 7.97 -14.24 -2.93
CA ALA A 129 7.91 -15.10 -4.11
C ALA A 129 8.77 -14.51 -5.25
N VAL A 130 8.65 -13.21 -5.54
CA VAL A 130 9.49 -12.52 -6.54
C VAL A 130 10.97 -12.68 -6.22
N VAL A 131 11.38 -12.41 -4.99
CA VAL A 131 12.78 -12.51 -4.58
C VAL A 131 13.30 -13.95 -4.66
N SER A 132 12.50 -14.94 -4.23
CA SER A 132 12.90 -16.34 -4.27
C SER A 132 13.04 -16.84 -5.71
N GLN A 133 12.12 -16.46 -6.58
CA GLN A 133 12.12 -16.85 -7.98
C GLN A 133 13.29 -16.22 -8.74
N LYS A 134 13.56 -14.92 -8.50
CA LYS A 134 14.77 -14.26 -9.02
C LYS A 134 16.04 -15.03 -8.63
N ARG A 135 16.17 -15.43 -7.35
CA ARG A 135 17.33 -16.21 -6.88
C ARG A 135 17.47 -17.55 -7.58
N MET A 136 16.36 -18.22 -7.89
CA MET A 136 16.40 -19.49 -8.62
C MET A 136 16.91 -19.29 -10.05
N ILE A 137 16.39 -18.27 -10.76
CA ILE A 137 16.81 -17.94 -12.13
C ILE A 137 18.31 -17.61 -12.17
N LEU A 138 18.79 -16.79 -11.22
CA LEU A 138 20.21 -16.42 -11.18
C LEU A 138 21.12 -17.62 -10.89
N LYS A 139 20.71 -18.53 -10.02
CA LYS A 139 21.46 -19.77 -9.74
C LYS A 139 21.50 -20.73 -10.94
N GLU A 140 20.43 -20.76 -11.72
CA GLU A 140 20.38 -21.61 -12.94
C GLU A 140 21.30 -21.08 -14.02
N LYS A 141 21.50 -19.76 -14.11
CA LYS A 141 22.41 -19.13 -15.05
C LYS A 141 23.89 -19.12 -14.65
N GLU A 142 24.17 -19.24 -13.35
CA GLU A 142 25.55 -19.22 -12.83
C GLU A 142 26.48 -20.26 -13.51
N PRO A 143 26.09 -21.53 -13.69
CA PRO A 143 26.95 -22.52 -14.36
C PRO A 143 27.15 -22.23 -15.87
N GLU A 144 26.22 -21.59 -16.54
CA GLU A 144 26.40 -21.21 -17.96
C GLU A 144 27.44 -20.08 -18.12
N LEU A 145 27.52 -19.17 -17.14
CA LEU A 145 28.50 -18.10 -17.14
C LEU A 145 29.92 -18.62 -16.84
N GLU A 146 30.06 -19.61 -15.95
CA GLU A 146 31.36 -20.27 -15.69
C GLU A 146 31.87 -21.08 -16.89
N GLN A 147 30.97 -21.67 -17.70
CA GLN A 147 31.36 -22.39 -18.91
C GLN A 147 31.76 -21.48 -20.08
N LYS A 148 31.29 -20.22 -20.09
CA LYS A 148 31.64 -19.23 -21.11
C LYS A 148 32.83 -18.34 -20.73
N GLY A 149 33.35 -18.46 -19.53
CA GLY A 149 34.49 -17.69 -19.05
C GLY A 149 35.83 -18.31 -19.42
N TRP A 150 36.40 -17.84 -20.55
CA TRP A 150 37.83 -17.63 -20.89
C TRP A 150 38.81 -18.77 -20.62
#